data_9136eb3149b7790b5e19e00982602b09
#
_entry.id   9136eb3149b7790b5e19e00982602b09
#
_cell.length_a   1.000
_cell.length_b   1.000
_cell.length_c   1.000
_cell.angle_alpha   90.00
_cell.angle_beta   90.00
_cell.angle_gamma   90.00
#
_symmetry.space_group_name_H-M   'P 1'
#
loop_
_entity.id
_entity.type
_entity.pdbx_description
1 polymer ?
#
loop_
_entity_poly.entity_id
_entity_poly.type
_entity_poly.pdbx_seq_one_letter_code
_entity_poly.pdbx_strand_id
1 'polypeptide(L)'
;MGDRTQLLSLMLAARYRRPWPILAGILCATLANHSVAGYLGVHLGRFLTPRLLDGIVGVSLVGMALWALRPDSLREREDDARRRGAFAATLVAFFLAEIGDKTQIATIALAAAYSHLVPVVAGTTAGMLLANAPVVLLGKAFAQRLPLGAIRYLASGLFAILGVLFIWRALHQP
;
A
#
# COMPACT_ATOMS: atom_id res chain seq x y z
N MET A 1 9.39 -8.46 -10.78
CA MET A 1 8.29 -9.16 -10.13
C MET A 1 7.57 -8.17 -9.24
N GLY A 2 6.26 -8.22 -9.18
CA GLY A 2 5.43 -7.20 -8.56
C GLY A 2 5.54 -7.10 -7.06
N ASP A 3 4.77 -6.18 -6.52
CA ASP A 3 4.61 -5.94 -5.10
C ASP A 3 4.26 -7.24 -4.35
N ARG A 4 4.69 -7.38 -3.10
CA ARG A 4 4.41 -8.56 -2.24
C ARG A 4 2.92 -8.90 -2.21
N THR A 5 2.08 -7.87 -2.14
CA THR A 5 0.63 -8.04 -2.10
C THR A 5 0.04 -8.60 -3.39
N GLN A 6 0.60 -8.25 -4.56
CA GLN A 6 0.17 -8.82 -5.84
C GLN A 6 0.55 -10.30 -5.98
N LEU A 7 1.75 -10.68 -5.53
CA LEU A 7 2.18 -12.08 -5.51
C LEU A 7 1.32 -12.89 -4.54
N LEU A 8 1.04 -12.34 -3.35
CA LEU A 8 0.16 -12.95 -2.36
C LEU A 8 -1.27 -13.11 -2.92
N SER A 9 -1.79 -12.07 -3.59
CA SER A 9 -3.09 -12.12 -4.29
C SER A 9 -3.14 -13.25 -5.31
N LEU A 10 -2.08 -13.40 -6.12
CA LEU A 10 -1.99 -14.45 -7.12
C LEU A 10 -1.96 -15.85 -6.49
N MET A 11 -1.18 -16.03 -5.42
CA MET A 11 -1.11 -17.30 -4.69
C MET A 11 -2.47 -17.69 -4.10
N LEU A 12 -3.15 -16.74 -3.46
CA LEU A 12 -4.48 -16.96 -2.87
C LEU A 12 -5.52 -17.24 -3.96
N ALA A 13 -5.48 -16.52 -5.09
CA ALA A 13 -6.36 -16.75 -6.22
C ALA A 13 -6.17 -18.15 -6.84
N ALA A 14 -4.92 -18.57 -7.03
CA ALA A 14 -4.59 -19.89 -7.55
C ALA A 14 -5.03 -21.01 -6.60
N ARG A 15 -4.88 -20.79 -5.28
CA ARG A 15 -5.19 -21.77 -4.26
C ARG A 15 -6.68 -21.95 -4.03
N TYR A 16 -7.42 -20.84 -3.82
CA TYR A 16 -8.83 -20.89 -3.41
C TYR A 16 -9.81 -20.85 -4.59
N ARG A 17 -9.41 -20.31 -5.74
CA ARG A 17 -10.25 -20.14 -6.94
C ARG A 17 -11.60 -19.47 -6.67
N ARG A 18 -11.66 -18.62 -5.65
CA ARG A 18 -12.85 -17.87 -5.22
C ARG A 18 -12.53 -16.39 -5.13
N PRO A 19 -12.68 -15.61 -6.22
CA PRO A 19 -12.20 -14.22 -6.27
C PRO A 19 -12.91 -13.31 -5.28
N TRP A 20 -14.21 -13.41 -5.12
CA TRP A 20 -14.97 -12.50 -4.26
C TRP A 20 -14.60 -12.55 -2.76
N PRO A 21 -14.51 -13.73 -2.11
CA PRO A 21 -14.01 -13.79 -0.74
C PRO A 21 -12.58 -13.28 -0.58
N ILE A 22 -11.72 -13.47 -1.59
CA ILE A 22 -10.36 -12.95 -1.58
C ILE A 22 -10.37 -11.42 -1.65
N LEU A 23 -11.11 -10.82 -2.59
CA LEU A 23 -11.23 -9.37 -2.70
C LEU A 23 -11.83 -8.73 -1.43
N ALA A 24 -12.85 -9.36 -0.84
CA ALA A 24 -13.40 -8.91 0.44
C ALA A 24 -12.35 -8.98 1.57
N GLY A 25 -11.54 -10.04 1.62
CA GLY A 25 -10.46 -10.18 2.58
C GLY A 25 -9.38 -9.11 2.41
N ILE A 26 -8.98 -8.82 1.16
CA ILE A 26 -8.06 -7.72 0.83
C ILE A 26 -8.65 -6.39 1.30
N LEU A 27 -9.90 -6.09 0.93
CA LEU A 27 -10.57 -4.85 1.31
C LEU A 27 -10.58 -4.65 2.83
N CYS A 28 -11.01 -5.66 3.59
CA CYS A 28 -11.09 -5.56 5.05
C CYS A 28 -9.70 -5.41 5.69
N ALA A 29 -8.70 -6.16 5.22
CA ALA A 29 -7.33 -6.08 5.73
C ALA A 29 -6.73 -4.69 5.48
N THR A 30 -6.82 -4.21 4.24
CA THR A 30 -6.28 -2.91 3.84
C THR A 30 -7.01 -1.77 4.55
N LEU A 31 -8.34 -1.85 4.65
CA LEU A 31 -9.12 -0.82 5.36
C LEU A 31 -8.70 -0.73 6.83
N ALA A 32 -8.52 -1.86 7.50
CA ALA A 32 -8.07 -1.89 8.88
C ALA A 32 -6.66 -1.30 9.04
N ASN A 33 -5.69 -1.76 8.23
CA ASN A 33 -4.32 -1.27 8.28
C ASN A 33 -4.20 0.22 7.94
N HIS A 34 -4.87 0.66 6.87
CA HIS A 34 -4.81 2.07 6.44
C HIS A 34 -5.58 2.99 7.39
N SER A 35 -6.64 2.50 8.07
CA SER A 35 -7.32 3.28 9.11
C SER A 35 -6.41 3.52 10.30
N VAL A 36 -5.71 2.50 10.78
CA VAL A 36 -4.74 2.64 11.87
C VAL A 36 -3.59 3.57 11.46
N ALA A 37 -3.02 3.36 10.26
CA ALA A 37 -1.95 4.19 9.73
C ALA A 37 -2.37 5.65 9.55
N GLY A 38 -3.55 5.88 8.96
CA GLY A 38 -4.11 7.20 8.76
C GLY A 38 -4.42 7.92 10.08
N TYR A 39 -4.99 7.19 11.06
CA TYR A 39 -5.22 7.73 12.39
C TYR A 39 -3.93 8.18 13.06
N LEU A 40 -2.89 7.35 13.04
CA LEU A 40 -1.57 7.72 13.53
C LEU A 40 -1.01 8.95 12.78
N GLY A 41 -1.14 8.98 11.46
CA GLY A 41 -0.68 10.11 10.64
C GLY A 41 -1.35 11.43 11.03
N VAL A 42 -2.68 11.47 11.12
CA VAL A 42 -3.42 12.68 11.52
C VAL A 42 -3.00 13.15 12.93
N HIS A 43 -2.81 12.21 13.86
CA HIS A 43 -2.41 12.59 15.22
C HIS A 43 -0.96 13.11 15.28
N LEU A 44 -0.03 12.42 14.62
CA LEU A 44 1.37 12.87 14.54
C LEU A 44 1.49 14.25 13.88
N GLY A 45 0.69 14.52 12.84
CA GLY A 45 0.68 15.82 12.17
C GLY A 45 0.30 16.99 13.05
N ARG A 46 -0.47 16.77 14.13
CA ARG A 46 -0.89 17.82 15.07
C ARG A 46 0.24 18.31 15.98
N PHE A 47 1.28 17.52 16.19
CA PHE A 47 2.40 17.85 17.07
C PHE A 47 3.57 18.49 16.31
N LEU A 48 3.48 18.57 14.99
CA LEU A 48 4.56 19.09 14.14
C LEU A 48 4.17 20.44 13.55
N THR A 49 5.16 21.33 13.44
CA THR A 49 4.96 22.57 12.68
C THR A 49 4.76 22.25 11.20
N PRO A 50 3.99 23.05 10.45
CA PRO A 50 3.73 22.79 9.03
C PRO A 50 5.02 22.59 8.22
N ARG A 51 6.05 23.40 8.48
CA ARG A 51 7.35 23.30 7.83
C ARG A 51 8.05 21.96 8.11
N LEU A 52 8.08 21.53 9.38
CA LEU A 52 8.71 20.28 9.78
C LEU A 52 7.93 19.08 9.22
N LEU A 53 6.61 19.17 9.24
CA LEU A 53 5.72 18.15 8.69
C LEU A 53 5.95 17.97 7.19
N ASP A 54 5.91 19.04 6.41
CA ASP A 54 6.15 19.01 4.97
C ASP A 54 7.56 18.46 4.66
N GLY A 55 8.56 18.82 5.44
CA GLY A 55 9.92 18.28 5.30
C GLY A 55 9.99 16.76 5.54
N ILE A 56 9.40 16.27 6.64
CA ILE A 56 9.37 14.84 6.98
C ILE A 56 8.59 14.06 5.91
N VAL A 57 7.42 14.55 5.50
CA VAL A 57 6.59 13.93 4.45
C VAL A 57 7.35 13.88 3.13
N GLY A 58 7.97 14.98 2.73
CA GLY A 58 8.74 15.05 1.50
C GLY A 58 9.91 14.07 1.47
N VAL A 59 10.72 14.02 2.52
CA VAL A 59 11.83 13.06 2.66
C VAL A 59 11.32 11.63 2.66
N SER A 60 10.22 11.34 3.37
CA SER A 60 9.61 10.01 3.40
C SER A 60 9.15 9.57 2.01
N LEU A 61 8.52 10.45 1.24
CA LEU A 61 8.04 10.17 -0.12
C LEU A 61 9.21 9.92 -1.08
N VAL A 62 10.29 10.71 -0.99
CA VAL A 62 11.52 10.45 -1.78
C VAL A 62 12.15 9.12 -1.39
N GLY A 63 12.24 8.81 -0.11
CA GLY A 63 12.71 7.50 0.38
C GLY A 63 11.87 6.34 -0.17
N MET A 64 10.53 6.51 -0.20
CA MET A 64 9.62 5.52 -0.79
C MET A 64 9.76 5.42 -2.31
N ALA A 65 10.05 6.51 -3.01
CA ALA A 65 10.35 6.46 -4.44
C ALA A 65 11.55 5.55 -4.72
N LEU A 66 12.63 5.70 -3.96
CA LEU A 66 13.82 4.85 -4.07
C LEU A 66 13.54 3.40 -3.66
N TRP A 67 12.76 3.21 -2.58
CA TRP A 67 12.39 1.86 -2.15
C TRP A 67 11.46 1.15 -3.15
N ALA A 68 10.54 1.89 -3.79
CA ALA A 68 9.65 1.35 -4.79
C ALA A 68 10.39 0.77 -6.02
N LEU A 69 11.60 1.24 -6.30
CA LEU A 69 12.43 0.69 -7.39
C LEU A 69 12.95 -0.72 -7.09
N ARG A 70 13.03 -1.11 -5.82
CA ARG A 70 13.47 -2.46 -5.44
C ARG A 70 12.31 -3.45 -5.54
N PRO A 71 12.49 -4.59 -6.24
CA PRO A 71 11.48 -5.63 -6.27
C PRO A 71 11.34 -6.27 -4.89
N ASP A 72 10.11 -6.45 -4.43
CA ASP A 72 9.82 -7.15 -3.19
C ASP A 72 9.86 -8.68 -3.41
N SER A 73 10.33 -9.42 -2.41
CA SER A 73 10.29 -10.88 -2.38
C SER A 73 9.37 -11.36 -1.27
N LEU A 74 8.56 -12.39 -1.57
CA LEU A 74 7.79 -13.08 -0.53
C LEU A 74 8.73 -13.94 0.31
N ARG A 75 8.69 -13.78 1.62
CA ARG A 75 9.10 -14.84 2.55
C ARG A 75 7.89 -15.76 2.73
N GLU A 76 8.03 -16.98 2.26
CA GLU A 76 6.99 -18.01 2.37
C GLU A 76 6.67 -18.29 3.84
N ARG A 77 5.44 -18.00 4.23
CA ARG A 77 4.79 -18.53 5.43
C ARG A 77 3.65 -19.42 4.94
N GLU A 78 3.97 -20.65 4.55
CA GLU A 78 3.02 -21.54 3.86
C GLU A 78 2.05 -22.33 4.76
N ASP A 79 2.28 -22.42 6.07
CA ASP A 79 1.73 -23.57 6.80
C ASP A 79 0.33 -23.45 7.42
N ASP A 80 -0.23 -22.24 7.59
CA ASP A 80 -1.46 -22.10 8.40
C ASP A 80 -2.76 -21.89 7.59
N ALA A 81 -2.66 -21.77 6.27
CA ALA A 81 -3.80 -21.42 5.41
C ALA A 81 -4.73 -22.60 5.06
N ARG A 82 -4.38 -23.83 5.37
CA ARG A 82 -5.15 -25.03 4.95
C ARG A 82 -6.50 -25.19 5.65
N ARG A 83 -6.67 -24.63 6.83
CA ARG A 83 -7.90 -24.80 7.66
C ARG A 83 -8.86 -23.60 7.61
N ARG A 84 -8.45 -22.47 7.07
CA ARG A 84 -9.25 -21.23 7.04
C ARG A 84 -9.93 -21.06 5.68
N GLY A 85 -11.17 -20.56 5.67
CA GLY A 85 -11.86 -20.19 4.42
C GLY A 85 -11.10 -19.10 3.67
N ALA A 86 -11.32 -18.96 2.35
CA ALA A 86 -10.61 -18.02 1.48
C ALA A 86 -10.61 -16.57 2.02
N PHE A 87 -11.72 -16.10 2.57
CA PHE A 87 -11.83 -14.78 3.19
C PHE A 87 -10.89 -14.63 4.40
N ALA A 88 -10.98 -15.52 5.38
CA ALA A 88 -10.21 -15.41 6.62
C ALA A 88 -8.70 -15.59 6.38
N ALA A 89 -8.33 -16.49 5.48
CA ALA A 89 -6.95 -16.68 5.09
C ALA A 89 -6.39 -15.43 4.41
N THR A 90 -7.17 -14.81 3.50
CA THR A 90 -6.76 -13.58 2.81
C THR A 90 -6.68 -12.42 3.80
N LEU A 91 -7.68 -12.24 4.65
CA LEU A 91 -7.70 -11.17 5.66
C LEU A 91 -6.43 -11.21 6.52
N VAL A 92 -6.10 -12.36 7.09
CA VAL A 92 -4.93 -12.51 7.97
C VAL A 92 -3.63 -12.33 7.18
N ALA A 93 -3.50 -12.98 6.02
CA ALA A 93 -2.30 -12.91 5.22
C ALA A 93 -2.01 -11.49 4.73
N PHE A 94 -3.02 -10.77 4.23
CA PHE A 94 -2.88 -9.38 3.80
C PHE A 94 -2.62 -8.44 4.97
N PHE A 95 -3.36 -8.58 6.07
CA PHE A 95 -3.13 -7.76 7.25
C PHE A 95 -1.68 -7.84 7.72
N LEU A 96 -1.12 -9.06 7.80
CA LEU A 96 0.28 -9.25 8.20
C LEU A 96 1.29 -8.79 7.13
N ALA A 97 0.97 -8.95 5.85
CA ALA A 97 1.85 -8.52 4.76
C ALA A 97 1.94 -7.00 4.63
N GLU A 98 0.87 -6.28 4.97
CA GLU A 98 0.81 -4.82 4.90
C GLU A 98 1.44 -4.13 6.12
N ILE A 99 1.62 -4.82 7.26
CA ILE A 99 2.30 -4.24 8.42
C ILE A 99 3.75 -3.89 8.03
N GLY A 100 4.08 -2.60 8.15
CA GLY A 100 5.40 -2.07 7.80
C GLY A 100 5.68 -1.98 6.29
N ASP A 101 4.66 -2.12 5.44
CA ASP A 101 4.82 -1.92 4.00
C ASP A 101 4.87 -0.43 3.61
N LYS A 102 5.41 -0.17 2.42
CA LYS A 102 5.54 1.19 1.81
C LYS A 102 4.21 1.93 1.78
N THR A 103 3.11 1.21 1.48
CA THR A 103 1.77 1.80 1.40
C THR A 103 1.27 2.29 2.76
N GLN A 104 1.63 1.59 3.84
CA GLN A 104 1.30 2.02 5.19
C GLN A 104 2.05 3.30 5.56
N ILE A 105 3.35 3.38 5.25
CA ILE A 105 4.17 4.58 5.48
C ILE A 105 3.64 5.76 4.65
N ALA A 106 3.29 5.52 3.37
CA ALA A 106 2.67 6.52 2.50
C ALA A 106 1.34 7.04 3.08
N THR A 107 0.51 6.13 3.61
CA THR A 107 -0.77 6.49 4.23
C THR A 107 -0.56 7.35 5.46
N ILE A 108 0.41 7.02 6.33
CA ILE A 108 0.77 7.85 7.50
C ILE A 108 1.19 9.25 7.04
N ALA A 109 2.12 9.33 6.08
CA ALA A 109 2.65 10.59 5.58
C ALA A 109 1.56 11.47 4.96
N LEU A 110 0.70 10.90 4.10
CA LEU A 110 -0.40 11.63 3.46
C LEU A 110 -1.45 12.07 4.48
N ALA A 111 -1.80 11.21 5.45
CA ALA A 111 -2.77 11.55 6.48
C ALA A 111 -2.25 12.66 7.42
N ALA A 112 -0.96 12.65 7.72
CA ALA A 112 -0.30 13.72 8.47
C ALA A 112 -0.35 15.06 7.70
N ALA A 113 0.01 15.04 6.40
CA ALA A 113 0.08 16.23 5.56
C ALA A 113 -1.29 16.87 5.31
N TYR A 114 -2.31 16.05 5.05
CA TYR A 114 -3.63 16.56 4.68
C TYR A 114 -4.61 16.67 5.85
N SER A 115 -4.31 16.08 7.00
CA SER A 115 -5.15 16.04 8.21
C SER A 115 -6.57 15.49 7.98
N HIS A 116 -6.80 14.76 6.89
CA HIS A 116 -8.07 14.19 6.48
C HIS A 116 -8.01 12.67 6.43
N LEU A 117 -8.49 12.00 7.47
CA LEU A 117 -8.45 10.54 7.61
C LEU A 117 -9.21 9.82 6.47
N VAL A 118 -10.49 10.17 6.30
CA VAL A 118 -11.40 9.42 5.42
C VAL A 118 -10.98 9.45 3.95
N PRO A 119 -10.68 10.60 3.33
CA PRO A 119 -10.24 10.63 1.93
C PRO A 119 -8.92 9.88 1.71
N VAL A 120 -7.98 10.00 2.65
CA VAL A 120 -6.67 9.31 2.53
C VAL A 120 -6.86 7.79 2.62
N VAL A 121 -7.59 7.30 3.62
CA VAL A 121 -7.87 5.87 3.77
C VAL A 121 -8.66 5.32 2.59
N ALA A 122 -9.68 6.04 2.13
CA ALA A 122 -10.46 5.63 0.96
C ALA A 122 -9.60 5.56 -0.31
N GLY A 123 -8.79 6.59 -0.58
CA GLY A 123 -7.92 6.65 -1.75
C GLY A 123 -6.85 5.57 -1.75
N THR A 124 -6.16 5.38 -0.64
CA THR A 124 -5.10 4.36 -0.51
C THR A 124 -5.68 2.94 -0.57
N THR A 125 -6.85 2.71 0.04
CA THR A 125 -7.56 1.41 -0.05
C THR A 125 -8.05 1.14 -1.46
N ALA A 126 -8.64 2.13 -2.15
CA ALA A 126 -9.06 2.00 -3.54
C ALA A 126 -7.86 1.69 -4.45
N GLY A 127 -6.73 2.37 -4.26
CA GLY A 127 -5.49 2.09 -4.99
C GLY A 127 -5.00 0.65 -4.79
N MET A 128 -5.04 0.14 -3.56
CA MET A 128 -4.66 -1.24 -3.25
C MET A 128 -5.60 -2.25 -3.91
N LEU A 129 -6.91 -2.00 -3.89
CA LEU A 129 -7.87 -2.86 -4.59
C LEU A 129 -7.66 -2.84 -6.10
N LEU A 130 -7.46 -1.66 -6.70
CA LEU A 130 -7.21 -1.53 -8.14
C LEU A 130 -5.94 -2.27 -8.57
N ALA A 131 -4.90 -2.30 -7.72
CA ALA A 131 -3.67 -3.03 -7.98
C ALA A 131 -3.84 -4.55 -7.88
N ASN A 132 -4.66 -5.04 -6.94
CA ASN A 132 -4.79 -6.47 -6.65
C ASN A 132 -5.98 -7.14 -7.36
N ALA A 133 -7.09 -6.41 -7.60
CA ALA A 133 -8.29 -6.98 -8.21
C ALA A 133 -8.05 -7.62 -9.59
N PRO A 134 -7.31 -7.02 -10.53
CA PRO A 134 -7.01 -7.65 -11.81
C PRO A 134 -6.26 -8.99 -11.65
N VAL A 135 -5.33 -9.06 -10.69
CA VAL A 135 -4.56 -10.28 -10.43
C VAL A 135 -5.44 -11.39 -9.86
N VAL A 136 -6.36 -11.03 -8.95
CA VAL A 136 -7.30 -11.99 -8.35
C VAL A 136 -8.33 -12.49 -9.35
N LEU A 137 -8.88 -11.58 -10.19
CA LEU A 137 -9.95 -11.90 -11.14
C LEU A 137 -9.44 -12.64 -12.37
N LEU A 138 -8.30 -12.25 -12.92
CA LEU A 138 -7.78 -12.72 -14.21
C LEU A 138 -6.67 -13.78 -14.07
N GLY A 139 -6.15 -13.96 -12.83
CA GLY A 139 -5.23 -15.04 -12.51
C GLY A 139 -3.83 -14.89 -13.14
N LYS A 140 -3.09 -16.02 -13.16
CA LYS A 140 -1.67 -16.10 -13.55
C LYS A 140 -1.39 -15.60 -14.98
N ALA A 141 -2.26 -15.91 -15.93
CA ALA A 141 -2.05 -15.54 -17.34
C ALA A 141 -2.07 -14.02 -17.55
N PHE A 142 -2.94 -13.31 -16.82
CA PHE A 142 -3.00 -11.85 -16.88
C PHE A 142 -1.88 -11.21 -16.04
N ALA A 143 -1.58 -11.75 -14.86
CA ALA A 143 -0.49 -11.26 -14.02
C ALA A 143 0.87 -11.26 -14.74
N GLN A 144 1.09 -12.22 -15.64
CA GLN A 144 2.30 -12.30 -16.47
C GLN A 144 2.35 -11.25 -17.60
N ARG A 145 1.18 -10.72 -18.01
CA ARG A 145 1.07 -9.68 -19.06
C ARG A 145 1.12 -8.27 -18.49
N LEU A 146 0.94 -8.10 -17.19
CA LEU A 146 1.02 -6.78 -16.56
C LEU A 146 2.45 -6.24 -16.66
N PRO A 147 2.64 -5.02 -17.15
CA PRO A 147 3.94 -4.36 -17.20
C PRO A 147 4.32 -3.85 -15.78
N LEU A 148 4.54 -4.79 -14.86
CA LEU A 148 4.81 -4.50 -13.44
C LEU A 148 6.00 -3.56 -13.26
N GLY A 149 6.99 -3.63 -14.17
CA GLY A 149 8.10 -2.69 -14.23
C GLY A 149 7.63 -1.26 -14.48
N ALA A 150 6.78 -1.05 -15.49
CA ALA A 150 6.26 0.28 -15.83
C ALA A 150 5.41 0.85 -14.68
N ILE A 151 4.53 0.05 -14.09
CA ILE A 151 3.71 0.45 -12.93
C ILE A 151 4.60 0.88 -11.76
N ARG A 152 5.67 0.14 -11.48
CA ARG A 152 6.63 0.47 -10.43
C ARG A 152 7.37 1.77 -10.71
N TYR A 153 7.84 2.01 -11.94
CA TYR A 153 8.49 3.26 -12.32
C TYR A 153 7.53 4.44 -12.24
N LEU A 154 6.28 4.29 -12.67
CA LEU A 154 5.25 5.32 -12.54
C LEU A 154 4.97 5.67 -11.08
N ALA A 155 4.80 4.67 -10.21
CA ALA A 155 4.59 4.87 -8.79
C ALA A 155 5.81 5.57 -8.13
N SER A 156 7.03 5.11 -8.46
CA SER A 156 8.26 5.75 -7.98
C SER A 156 8.36 7.20 -8.45
N GLY A 157 8.08 7.49 -9.72
CA GLY A 157 8.06 8.84 -10.27
C GLY A 157 7.05 9.74 -9.57
N LEU A 158 5.84 9.24 -9.31
CA LEU A 158 4.81 9.98 -8.58
C LEU A 158 5.24 10.30 -7.15
N PHE A 159 5.79 9.32 -6.42
CA PHE A 159 6.33 9.56 -5.08
C PHE A 159 7.49 10.56 -5.09
N ALA A 160 8.38 10.50 -6.08
CA ALA A 160 9.48 11.45 -6.22
C ALA A 160 8.97 12.88 -6.45
N ILE A 161 8.02 13.07 -7.38
CA ILE A 161 7.42 14.37 -7.69
C ILE A 161 6.74 14.95 -6.44
N LEU A 162 5.88 14.18 -5.79
CA LEU A 162 5.22 14.61 -4.57
C LEU A 162 6.23 14.92 -3.46
N GLY A 163 7.23 14.08 -3.28
CA GLY A 163 8.27 14.29 -2.27
C GLY A 163 9.05 15.59 -2.49
N VAL A 164 9.44 15.88 -3.73
CA VAL A 164 10.12 17.14 -4.09
C VAL A 164 9.20 18.34 -3.85
N LEU A 165 7.92 18.26 -4.21
CA LEU A 165 6.94 19.34 -3.96
C LEU A 165 6.78 19.62 -2.45
N PHE A 166 6.70 18.60 -1.61
CA PHE A 166 6.62 18.79 -0.17
C PHE A 166 7.91 19.38 0.42
N ILE A 167 9.09 18.94 -0.04
CA ILE A 167 10.37 19.53 0.38
C ILE A 167 10.43 21.01 -0.05
N TRP A 168 10.03 21.29 -1.28
CA TRP A 168 10.01 22.69 -1.78
C TRP A 168 9.08 23.57 -0.93
N ARG A 169 7.88 23.08 -0.58
CA ARG A 169 6.96 23.77 0.33
C ARG A 169 7.61 24.03 1.68
N ALA A 170 8.25 23.01 2.29
CA ALA A 170 8.92 23.14 3.57
C ALA A 170 10.01 24.22 3.58
N LEU A 171 10.72 24.39 2.46
CA LEU A 171 11.78 25.41 2.33
C LEU A 171 11.25 26.82 2.13
N HIS A 172 10.06 26.99 1.52
CA HIS A 172 9.48 28.28 1.16
C HIS A 172 8.30 28.71 2.07
N GLN A 173 7.98 27.93 3.09
CA GLN A 173 7.06 28.38 4.13
C GLN A 173 7.75 29.36 5.06
N PRO A 174 7.11 30.52 5.33
CA PRO A 174 7.64 31.53 6.26
C PRO A 174 7.75 31.01 7.71
#